data_236e7c8ac22e72fe19745c612957f55b
#
_entry.id   236e7c8ac22e72fe19745c612957f55b
#
_cell.length_a   1.000
_cell.length_b   1.000
_cell.length_c   1.000
_cell.angle_alpha   90.00
_cell.angle_beta   90.00
_cell.angle_gamma   90.00
#
_symmetry.space_group_name_H-M   'P 1'
#
loop_
_entity.id
_entity.type
_entity.pdbx_description
1 polymer ?
#
loop_
_entity_poly.entity_id
_entity_poly.type
_entity_poly.pdbx_seq_one_letter_code
_entity_poly.pdbx_strand_id
1 'polypeptide(L)'
;MLMIRTIIRPEKAYAVMQGLLDAGYPAITKISVVGRGKQRGLQVGDVVYDEIPKEMLFTVVPDLDKDFVIRAILDNARSDGEGKFGDGKIFVSAVEEVYTISTGKKESDSGLDAKEG
;
A
#
# COMPACT_ATOMS: atom_id res chain seq x y z
N MET A 1 -16.31 3.46 -1.88
CA MET A 1 -14.89 3.52 -2.31
C MET A 1 -13.99 3.58 -1.10
N LEU A 2 -12.92 2.82 -1.15
CA LEU A 2 -11.95 2.79 -0.08
C LEU A 2 -10.55 3.06 -0.64
N MET A 3 -9.78 3.85 0.08
CA MET A 3 -8.36 4.01 -0.21
C MET A 3 -7.59 3.02 0.66
N ILE A 4 -6.77 2.22 0.04
CA ILE A 4 -5.90 1.27 0.75
C ILE A 4 -4.49 1.79 0.59
N ARG A 5 -3.90 2.20 1.72
CA ARG A 5 -2.52 2.66 1.77
C ARG A 5 -1.71 1.64 2.55
N THR A 6 -0.59 1.25 1.98
CA THR A 6 0.25 0.20 2.56
C THR A 6 1.67 0.71 2.66
N ILE A 7 2.21 0.67 3.87
CA ILE A 7 3.62 1.02 4.09
C ILE A 7 4.36 -0.28 4.33
N ILE A 8 5.34 -0.58 3.49
CA ILE A 8 6.02 -1.86 3.44
C ILE A 8 7.53 -1.69 3.34
N ARG A 9 8.25 -2.79 3.52
CA ARG A 9 9.68 -2.82 3.26
C ARG A 9 9.95 -2.53 1.80
N PRO A 10 11.00 -1.73 1.48
CA PRO A 10 11.29 -1.42 0.07
C PRO A 10 11.51 -2.67 -0.78
N GLU A 11 12.17 -3.69 -0.24
CA GLU A 11 12.45 -4.92 -0.97
C GLU A 11 11.18 -5.75 -1.27
N LYS A 12 10.07 -5.44 -0.63
CA LYS A 12 8.80 -6.11 -0.87
C LYS A 12 7.90 -5.36 -1.85
N ALA A 13 8.23 -4.12 -2.20
CA ALA A 13 7.37 -3.28 -3.02
C ALA A 13 7.03 -3.93 -4.36
N TYR A 14 8.04 -4.47 -5.05
CA TYR A 14 7.82 -5.10 -6.35
C TYR A 14 6.90 -6.31 -6.23
N ALA A 15 7.11 -7.16 -5.22
CA ALA A 15 6.28 -8.36 -5.03
C ALA A 15 4.82 -7.98 -4.75
N VAL A 16 4.60 -6.95 -3.92
CA VAL A 16 3.24 -6.49 -3.62
C VAL A 16 2.57 -5.91 -4.87
N MET A 17 3.29 -5.09 -5.63
CA MET A 17 2.75 -4.51 -6.87
C MET A 17 2.42 -5.61 -7.86
N GLN A 18 3.27 -6.62 -7.99
CA GLN A 18 3.02 -7.74 -8.88
C GLN A 18 1.82 -8.56 -8.41
N GLY A 19 1.71 -8.79 -7.11
CA GLY A 19 0.56 -9.52 -6.56
C GLY A 19 -0.74 -8.78 -6.81
N LEU A 20 -0.73 -7.45 -6.71
CA LEU A 20 -1.91 -6.65 -7.01
C LEU A 20 -2.24 -6.67 -8.50
N LEU A 21 -1.22 -6.61 -9.35
CA LEU A 21 -1.41 -6.74 -10.80
C LEU A 21 -2.06 -8.08 -11.14
N ASP A 22 -1.53 -9.17 -10.58
CA ASP A 22 -2.07 -10.51 -10.81
C ASP A 22 -3.50 -10.65 -10.29
N ALA A 23 -3.83 -9.91 -9.23
CA ALA A 23 -5.19 -9.89 -8.70
C ALA A 23 -6.14 -9.00 -9.52
N GLY A 24 -5.63 -8.31 -10.54
CA GLY A 24 -6.43 -7.46 -11.40
C GLY A 24 -6.44 -5.99 -11.02
N TYR A 25 -5.47 -5.53 -10.20
CA TYR A 25 -5.38 -4.15 -9.74
C TYR A 25 -4.02 -3.55 -10.09
N PRO A 26 -3.78 -3.21 -11.37
CA PRO A 26 -2.49 -2.64 -11.79
C PRO A 26 -2.31 -1.17 -11.44
N ALA A 27 -3.40 -0.44 -11.20
CA ALA A 27 -3.35 1.01 -10.99
C ALA A 27 -2.96 1.31 -9.55
N ILE A 28 -1.67 1.54 -9.32
CA ILE A 28 -1.11 1.75 -7.99
C ILE A 28 -0.14 2.91 -8.05
N THR A 29 -0.19 3.77 -7.03
CA THR A 29 0.80 4.83 -6.86
C THR A 29 1.79 4.42 -5.78
N LYS A 30 3.07 4.62 -6.05
CA LYS A 30 4.15 4.29 -5.12
C LYS A 30 4.91 5.55 -4.74
N ILE A 31 5.15 5.73 -3.44
CA ILE A 31 5.90 6.85 -2.90
C ILE A 31 6.93 6.32 -1.91
N SER A 32 8.17 6.79 -2.03
CA SER A 32 9.20 6.49 -1.06
C SER A 32 8.99 7.34 0.19
N VAL A 33 9.01 6.72 1.35
CA VAL A 33 8.80 7.37 2.63
C VAL A 33 9.86 6.95 3.63
N VAL A 34 9.97 7.69 4.70
CA VAL A 34 10.86 7.35 5.81
C VAL A 34 9.99 7.19 7.03
N GLY A 35 10.14 6.06 7.72
CA GLY A 35 9.34 5.76 8.88
C GLY A 35 10.19 5.48 10.11
N ARG A 36 9.52 5.50 11.26
CA ARG A 36 10.08 5.08 12.52
C ARG A 36 8.99 4.30 13.25
N GLY A 37 9.27 3.06 13.56
CA GLY A 37 8.27 2.20 14.18
C GLY A 37 8.82 1.55 15.44
N LYS A 38 8.32 0.36 15.73
CA LYS A 38 8.76 -0.42 16.87
C LYS A 38 10.14 -1.04 16.68
N GLN A 39 10.65 -1.08 15.46
CA GLN A 39 12.01 -1.49 15.21
C GLN A 39 12.93 -0.48 15.87
N ARG A 40 13.91 -1.00 16.59
CA ARG A 40 14.91 -0.12 17.17
C ARG A 40 15.86 0.34 16.08
N GLY A 41 16.16 1.63 16.08
CA GLY A 41 17.16 2.18 15.21
C GLY A 41 18.55 1.73 15.60
N LEU A 42 19.48 1.84 14.66
CA LEU A 42 20.87 1.62 14.94
C LEU A 42 21.41 2.76 15.79
N GLN A 43 22.17 2.39 16.82
CA GLN A 43 22.88 3.39 17.63
C GLN A 43 24.36 3.32 17.32
N VAL A 44 24.92 4.45 16.94
CA VAL A 44 26.35 4.57 16.70
C VAL A 44 26.87 5.68 17.60
N GLY A 45 27.64 5.32 18.63
CA GLY A 45 28.02 6.25 19.66
C GLY A 45 26.80 6.78 20.38
N ASP A 46 26.63 8.10 20.38
CA ASP A 46 25.46 8.75 21.00
C ASP A 46 24.35 9.06 20.00
N VAL A 47 24.51 8.64 18.75
CA VAL A 47 23.54 8.91 17.69
C VAL A 47 22.67 7.68 17.49
N VAL A 48 21.35 7.87 17.52
CA VAL A 48 20.37 6.83 17.28
C VAL A 48 19.77 7.07 15.89
N TYR A 49 19.92 6.07 15.03
CA TYR A 49 19.33 6.12 13.68
C TYR A 49 18.06 5.30 13.67
N ASP A 50 16.94 5.97 13.94
CA ASP A 50 15.65 5.32 14.03
C ASP A 50 14.74 5.61 12.83
N GLU A 51 15.26 6.27 11.81
CA GLU A 51 14.55 6.51 10.57
C GLU A 51 14.88 5.40 9.59
N ILE A 52 13.85 4.76 9.07
CA ILE A 52 13.97 3.58 8.22
C ILE A 52 13.25 3.86 6.90
N PRO A 53 13.93 3.66 5.76
CA PRO A 53 13.25 3.82 4.47
C PRO A 53 12.17 2.75 4.28
N LYS A 54 11.04 3.19 3.77
CA LYS A 54 9.89 2.35 3.46
C LYS A 54 9.31 2.80 2.12
N GLU A 55 8.44 1.99 1.57
CA GLU A 55 7.65 2.38 0.40
C GLU A 55 6.19 2.40 0.79
N MET A 56 5.48 3.43 0.32
CA MET A 56 4.03 3.48 0.47
C MET A 56 3.39 3.23 -0.88
N LEU A 57 2.46 2.29 -0.91
CA LEU A 57 1.65 2.01 -2.08
C LEU A 57 0.22 2.39 -1.75
N PHE A 58 -0.50 3.00 -2.71
CA PHE A 58 -1.90 3.22 -2.48
C PHE A 58 -2.72 3.04 -3.74
N THR A 59 -3.96 2.61 -3.55
CA THR A 59 -4.94 2.43 -4.61
C THR A 59 -6.33 2.64 -4.03
N VAL A 60 -7.29 2.94 -4.90
CA VAL A 60 -8.69 3.10 -4.49
C VAL A 60 -9.46 1.93 -5.10
N VAL A 61 -10.26 1.28 -4.28
CA VAL A 61 -11.01 0.08 -4.70
C VAL A 61 -12.48 0.18 -4.27
N PRO A 62 -13.38 -0.54 -4.94
CA PRO A 62 -14.74 -0.67 -4.46
C PRO A 62 -14.77 -1.37 -3.10
N ASP A 63 -15.76 -1.03 -2.28
CA ASP A 63 -15.88 -1.59 -0.93
C ASP A 63 -15.88 -3.11 -0.93
N LEU A 64 -16.53 -3.72 -1.92
CA LEU A 64 -16.64 -5.18 -2.01
C LEU A 64 -15.31 -5.89 -2.23
N ASP A 65 -14.32 -5.18 -2.76
CA ASP A 65 -13.03 -5.79 -3.10
C ASP A 65 -11.99 -5.65 -1.99
N LYS A 66 -12.34 -4.99 -0.89
CA LYS A 66 -11.40 -4.68 0.18
C LYS A 66 -10.64 -5.92 0.69
N ASP A 67 -11.38 -6.95 1.11
CA ASP A 67 -10.74 -8.11 1.72
C ASP A 67 -9.86 -8.87 0.74
N PHE A 68 -10.27 -8.93 -0.52
CA PHE A 68 -9.50 -9.56 -1.58
C PHE A 68 -8.18 -8.83 -1.81
N VAL A 69 -8.23 -7.50 -1.87
CA VAL A 69 -7.03 -6.67 -2.07
C VAL A 69 -6.10 -6.76 -0.88
N ILE A 70 -6.64 -6.70 0.34
CA ILE A 70 -5.83 -6.84 1.55
C ILE A 70 -5.12 -8.19 1.58
N ARG A 71 -5.80 -9.27 1.19
CA ARG A 71 -5.19 -10.59 1.13
C ARG A 71 -4.00 -10.61 0.16
N ALA A 72 -4.17 -10.03 -1.02
CA ALA A 72 -3.09 -9.97 -1.99
C ALA A 72 -1.87 -9.22 -1.45
N ILE A 73 -2.11 -8.13 -0.70
CA ILE A 73 -1.02 -7.38 -0.08
C ILE A 73 -0.33 -8.22 1.00
N LEU A 74 -1.10 -8.82 1.91
CA LEU A 74 -0.53 -9.61 2.99
C LEU A 74 0.31 -10.78 2.48
N ASP A 75 -0.18 -11.48 1.47
CA ASP A 75 0.52 -12.64 0.91
C ASP A 75 1.89 -12.27 0.34
N ASN A 76 2.06 -11.03 -0.09
CA ASN A 76 3.30 -10.60 -0.75
C ASN A 76 4.18 -9.70 0.13
N ALA A 77 3.63 -9.12 1.19
CA ALA A 77 4.37 -8.20 2.05
C ALA A 77 4.99 -8.86 3.27
N ARG A 78 4.47 -9.99 3.71
CA ARG A 78 4.96 -10.68 4.89
C ARG A 78 6.34 -11.28 4.65
N SER A 79 7.25 -11.11 5.61
CA SER A 79 8.56 -11.73 5.56
C SER A 79 8.44 -13.22 5.90
N ASP A 80 9.04 -14.06 5.07
CA ASP A 80 9.10 -15.52 5.27
C ASP A 80 7.71 -16.18 5.43
N GLY A 81 6.67 -15.52 4.92
CA GLY A 81 5.31 -16.05 4.97
C GLY A 81 4.61 -15.93 6.30
N GLU A 82 5.31 -15.62 7.37
CA GLU A 82 4.74 -15.55 8.73
C GLU A 82 4.62 -14.14 9.26
N GLY A 83 5.46 -13.25 8.76
CA GLY A 83 5.50 -11.88 9.21
C GLY A 83 6.53 -11.62 10.30
N LYS A 84 7.09 -10.41 10.29
CA LYS A 84 8.07 -9.95 11.25
C LYS A 84 7.84 -8.48 11.55
N PHE A 85 8.38 -8.00 12.67
CA PHE A 85 8.39 -6.58 12.96
C PHE A 85 9.02 -5.83 11.79
N GLY A 86 8.41 -4.71 11.42
CA GLY A 86 8.92 -3.90 10.34
C GLY A 86 8.33 -4.25 8.97
N ASP A 87 7.48 -5.27 8.87
CA ASP A 87 6.82 -5.60 7.61
C ASP A 87 5.88 -4.51 7.13
N GLY A 88 5.36 -3.70 8.04
CA GLY A 88 4.56 -2.55 7.69
C GLY A 88 3.12 -2.64 8.14
N LYS A 89 2.30 -1.75 7.59
CA LYS A 89 0.89 -1.66 7.97
C LYS A 89 0.04 -1.32 6.76
N ILE A 90 -1.21 -1.73 6.84
CA ILE A 90 -2.22 -1.40 5.84
C ILE A 90 -3.23 -0.46 6.49
N PHE A 91 -3.50 0.67 5.84
CA PHE A 91 -4.48 1.64 6.30
C PHE A 91 -5.64 1.68 5.32
N VAL A 92 -6.85 1.57 5.83
CA VAL A 92 -8.07 1.61 5.02
C VAL A 92 -8.88 2.81 5.45
N SER A 93 -9.25 3.65 4.50
CA SER A 93 -10.06 4.83 4.78
C SER A 93 -11.11 5.00 3.69
N ALA A 94 -12.23 5.62 4.06
CA ALA A 94 -13.27 5.94 3.10
C ALA A 94 -12.80 7.04 2.17
N VAL A 95 -13.19 6.94 0.90
CA VAL A 95 -13.00 7.99 -0.09
C VAL A 95 -14.38 8.43 -0.53
N GLU A 96 -14.71 9.70 -0.30
CA GLU A 96 -16.04 10.21 -0.62
C GLU A 96 -16.21 10.34 -2.13
N GLU A 97 -15.22 10.88 -2.82
CA GLU A 97 -15.33 11.15 -4.25
C GLU A 97 -13.97 10.98 -4.94
N VAL A 98 -14.01 10.50 -6.16
CA VAL A 98 -12.84 10.40 -7.04
C VAL A 98 -13.20 11.06 -8.36
N TYR A 99 -12.32 11.93 -8.85
CA TYR A 99 -12.47 12.57 -10.16
C TYR A 99 -11.32 12.17 -11.05
N THR A 100 -11.63 11.78 -12.27
CA THR A 100 -10.61 11.51 -13.28
C THR A 100 -10.25 12.81 -13.97
N ILE A 101 -9.00 13.20 -13.91
CA ILE A 101 -8.55 14.50 -14.44
C ILE A 101 -8.79 14.59 -15.95
N SER A 102 -8.49 13.52 -16.69
CA SER A 102 -8.60 13.55 -18.15
C SER A 102 -10.02 13.78 -18.65
N THR A 103 -11.02 13.31 -17.93
CA THR A 103 -12.43 13.46 -18.32
C THR A 103 -13.13 14.57 -17.53
N GLY A 104 -12.59 14.97 -16.40
CA GLY A 104 -13.21 15.90 -15.48
C GLY A 104 -14.45 15.32 -14.77
N LYS A 105 -14.65 14.02 -14.87
CA LYS A 105 -15.86 13.38 -14.33
C LYS A 105 -15.60 12.64 -13.03
N LYS A 106 -16.63 12.64 -12.18
CA LYS A 106 -16.63 11.89 -10.94
C LYS A 106 -16.89 10.41 -11.24
N GLU A 107 -16.11 9.55 -10.59
CA GLU A 107 -16.34 8.11 -10.67
C GLU A 107 -17.30 7.65 -9.58
N SER A 108 -18.14 6.65 -9.89
CA SER A 108 -18.98 5.99 -8.92
C SER A 108 -18.31 4.70 -8.45
N ASP A 109 -18.79 4.15 -7.32
CA ASP A 109 -18.31 2.85 -6.85
C ASP A 109 -18.45 1.78 -7.94
N SER A 110 -19.59 1.74 -8.61
CA SER A 110 -19.84 0.75 -9.65
C SER A 110 -19.02 1.02 -10.91
N GLY A 111 -18.62 2.27 -11.15
CA GLY A 111 -17.82 2.67 -12.30
C GLY A 111 -16.35 2.81 -11.99
N LEU A 112 -15.95 2.61 -10.74
CA LEU A 112 -14.54 2.70 -10.35
C LEU A 112 -13.79 1.52 -10.92
N ASP A 113 -12.73 1.80 -11.68
CA ASP A 113 -11.91 0.76 -12.27
C ASP A 113 -10.45 1.03 -11.98
N ALA A 114 -9.98 0.46 -10.87
CA ALA A 114 -8.57 0.52 -10.48
C ALA A 114 -7.66 -0.20 -11.47
N LYS A 115 -8.25 -1.00 -12.37
CA LYS A 115 -7.49 -1.73 -13.38
C LYS A 115 -7.09 -0.85 -14.54
N GLU A 116 -7.81 0.23 -14.76
CA GLU A 116 -7.52 1.15 -15.85
C GLU A 116 -6.67 2.35 -15.40
N GLY A 117 -6.57 2.56 -14.11
CA GLY A 117 -5.79 3.64 -13.56
C GLY A 117 -6.45 4.98 -13.62
#